data_f664d150cae0703678ea8d189a7b4b2a
#
_entry.id   f664d150cae0703678ea8d189a7b4b2a
#
_cell.length_a   1.000
_cell.length_b   1.000
_cell.length_c   1.000
_cell.angle_alpha   90.00
_cell.angle_beta   90.00
_cell.angle_gamma   90.00
#
_symmetry.space_group_name_H-M   'P 1'
#
loop_
_entity.id
_entity.type
_entity.pdbx_description
1 polymer ?
#
loop_
_entity_poly.entity_id
_entity_poly.type
_entity_poly.pdbx_seq_one_letter_code
_entity_poly.pdbx_strand_id
1 'polypeptide(L)'
;MSRIIVATLRQYPMLCYFQGFHDIVQVFLLVLGEDLARTSIPLLSILRIRDFMLPILSPSFQHLQLLPAIIYAVDVDLARHLAPAQPLFALSSTLTMFAHDIEDYQTIARLFDFLLAHEASLSMYLFAAIILARRKELFEIEPEDADMLHYTLSKLPKVLDLDALIAKAVSTFEEHPPESLPLQAWTRISRYSVLKTTRSSNISGVPTIQSLEDGIRLFQHQAKQVERHEIQRRLRLSLWKYRRPISGVGLAVAIGILSILVQRNERGVSTFLTAGLSGLFGKWS
;
A
#
# COMPACT_ATOMS: atom_id res chain seq x y z
N MET A 1 5.82 -3.89 -29.11
CA MET A 1 5.56 -3.45 -27.72
C MET A 1 4.18 -2.79 -27.56
N SER A 2 3.92 -1.59 -28.08
CA SER A 2 2.63 -0.88 -27.91
C SER A 2 1.40 -1.71 -28.30
N ARG A 3 1.48 -2.53 -29.35
CA ARG A 3 0.40 -3.43 -29.76
C ARG A 3 0.01 -4.44 -28.67
N ILE A 4 1.00 -5.01 -27.96
CA ILE A 4 0.77 -5.99 -26.90
C ILE A 4 0.12 -5.31 -25.69
N ILE A 5 0.62 -4.14 -25.29
CA ILE A 5 0.06 -3.36 -24.19
C ILE A 5 -1.40 -3.02 -24.47
N VAL A 6 -1.70 -2.47 -25.64
CA VAL A 6 -3.08 -2.11 -26.03
C VAL A 6 -3.98 -3.34 -26.11
N ALA A 7 -3.48 -4.46 -26.66
CA ALA A 7 -4.24 -5.71 -26.71
C ALA A 7 -4.58 -6.24 -25.31
N THR A 8 -3.60 -6.23 -24.38
CA THR A 8 -3.80 -6.65 -22.99
C THR A 8 -4.85 -5.79 -22.27
N LEU A 9 -4.76 -4.46 -22.39
CA LEU A 9 -5.71 -3.54 -21.74
C LEU A 9 -7.11 -3.59 -22.39
N ARG A 10 -7.22 -3.89 -23.68
CA ARG A 10 -8.52 -4.15 -24.34
C ARG A 10 -9.13 -5.47 -23.91
N GLN A 11 -8.32 -6.51 -23.75
CA GLN A 11 -8.77 -7.82 -23.27
C GLN A 11 -9.25 -7.76 -21.82
N TYR A 12 -8.58 -6.95 -20.98
CA TYR A 12 -8.89 -6.75 -19.55
C TYR A 12 -9.11 -5.27 -19.23
N PRO A 13 -10.27 -4.70 -19.58
CA PRO A 13 -10.54 -3.26 -19.42
C PRO A 13 -10.52 -2.77 -17.96
N MET A 14 -10.57 -3.69 -16.99
CA MET A 14 -10.46 -3.34 -15.57
C MET A 14 -9.03 -2.98 -15.16
N LEU A 15 -8.01 -3.35 -15.94
CA LEU A 15 -6.61 -3.05 -15.63
C LEU A 15 -6.27 -1.62 -16.04
N CYS A 16 -5.59 -0.89 -15.14
CA CYS A 16 -5.07 0.43 -15.43
C CYS A 16 -3.61 0.35 -15.86
N TYR A 17 -3.24 1.14 -16.88
CA TYR A 17 -1.84 1.30 -17.25
C TYR A 17 -1.09 2.04 -16.15
N PHE A 18 0.12 1.61 -15.82
CA PHE A 18 1.06 2.34 -14.97
C PHE A 18 2.35 2.61 -15.73
N GLN A 19 3.03 3.72 -15.39
CA GLN A 19 4.31 4.07 -15.98
C GLN A 19 5.37 3.03 -15.60
N GLY A 20 6.07 2.47 -16.60
CA GLY A 20 7.02 1.37 -16.41
C GLY A 20 6.49 0.00 -16.83
N PHE A 21 5.17 -0.17 -17.08
CA PHE A 21 4.65 -1.42 -17.63
C PHE A 21 5.29 -1.79 -18.98
N HIS A 22 5.66 -0.79 -19.77
CA HIS A 22 6.36 -0.99 -21.05
C HIS A 22 7.74 -1.61 -20.88
N ASP A 23 8.46 -1.32 -19.78
CA ASP A 23 9.80 -1.89 -19.51
C ASP A 23 9.67 -3.40 -19.28
N ILE A 24 8.68 -3.82 -18.51
CA ILE A 24 8.35 -5.24 -18.32
C ILE A 24 8.01 -5.92 -19.65
N VAL A 25 7.15 -5.30 -20.48
CA VAL A 25 6.78 -5.83 -21.80
C VAL A 25 7.99 -5.94 -22.72
N GLN A 26 8.93 -5.01 -22.62
CA GLN A 26 10.18 -5.03 -23.39
C GLN A 26 11.02 -6.25 -23.03
N VAL A 27 11.20 -6.57 -21.76
CA VAL A 27 11.93 -7.77 -21.33
C VAL A 27 11.27 -9.04 -21.90
N PHE A 28 9.95 -9.16 -21.80
CA PHE A 28 9.24 -10.31 -22.37
C PHE A 28 9.39 -10.42 -23.86
N LEU A 29 9.37 -9.31 -24.59
CA LEU A 29 9.61 -9.28 -26.04
C LEU A 29 11.03 -9.73 -26.40
N LEU A 30 12.02 -9.29 -25.65
CA LEU A 30 13.42 -9.63 -25.90
C LEU A 30 13.71 -11.11 -25.60
N VAL A 31 13.11 -11.66 -24.54
CA VAL A 31 13.38 -13.03 -24.10
C VAL A 31 12.53 -14.04 -24.85
N LEU A 32 11.22 -13.77 -25.07
CA LEU A 32 10.25 -14.74 -25.57
C LEU A 32 9.88 -14.50 -27.05
N GLY A 33 10.18 -13.33 -27.61
CA GLY A 33 9.67 -12.92 -28.90
C GLY A 33 8.19 -12.46 -28.87
N GLU A 34 7.67 -11.98 -29.99
CA GLU A 34 6.35 -11.33 -30.08
C GLU A 34 5.20 -12.28 -29.77
N ASP A 35 5.22 -13.50 -30.31
CA ASP A 35 4.10 -14.43 -30.19
C ASP A 35 3.88 -14.91 -28.76
N LEU A 36 4.96 -15.33 -28.09
CA LEU A 36 4.88 -15.76 -26.68
C LEU A 36 4.65 -14.59 -25.74
N ALA A 37 5.25 -13.42 -25.98
CA ALA A 37 4.98 -12.23 -25.18
C ALA A 37 3.51 -11.81 -25.26
N ARG A 38 2.87 -11.93 -26.42
CA ARG A 38 1.45 -11.62 -26.61
C ARG A 38 0.52 -12.46 -25.73
N THR A 39 0.87 -13.70 -25.46
CA THR A 39 0.11 -14.61 -24.60
C THR A 39 0.51 -14.52 -23.13
N SER A 40 1.78 -14.24 -22.85
CA SER A 40 2.33 -14.22 -21.49
C SER A 40 2.03 -12.91 -20.73
N ILE A 41 2.04 -11.76 -21.42
CA ILE A 41 1.83 -10.45 -20.76
C ILE A 41 0.43 -10.34 -20.12
N PRO A 42 -0.69 -10.76 -20.76
CA PRO A 42 -1.98 -10.79 -20.08
C PRO A 42 -1.98 -11.66 -18.79
N LEU A 43 -1.33 -12.83 -18.82
CA LEU A 43 -1.21 -13.72 -17.68
C LEU A 43 -0.39 -13.06 -16.56
N LEU A 44 0.78 -12.50 -16.91
CA LEU A 44 1.60 -11.76 -15.96
C LEU A 44 0.81 -10.64 -15.29
N SER A 45 0.07 -9.85 -16.10
CA SER A 45 -0.71 -8.69 -15.63
C SER A 45 -1.73 -9.09 -14.57
N ILE A 46 -2.42 -10.21 -14.74
CA ILE A 46 -3.44 -10.70 -13.81
C ILE A 46 -2.84 -11.47 -12.64
N LEU A 47 -1.81 -12.29 -12.87
CA LEU A 47 -1.35 -13.25 -11.87
C LEU A 47 -0.19 -12.74 -11.02
N ARG A 48 0.60 -11.76 -11.50
CA ARG A 48 1.84 -11.33 -10.83
C ARG A 48 1.91 -9.85 -10.50
N ILE A 49 1.38 -8.97 -11.35
CA ILE A 49 1.53 -7.51 -11.18
C ILE A 49 0.18 -6.77 -11.09
N ARG A 50 -0.93 -7.49 -10.87
CA ARG A 50 -2.27 -6.89 -10.82
C ARG A 50 -2.42 -5.78 -9.79
N ASP A 51 -1.66 -5.82 -8.68
CA ASP A 51 -1.71 -4.81 -7.63
C ASP A 51 -1.23 -3.44 -8.12
N PHE A 52 -0.33 -3.42 -9.12
CA PHE A 52 0.18 -2.20 -9.75
C PHE A 52 -0.78 -1.65 -10.82
N MET A 53 -1.71 -2.48 -11.29
CA MET A 53 -2.70 -2.14 -12.31
C MET A 53 -4.07 -1.73 -11.74
N LEU A 54 -4.13 -1.46 -10.44
CA LEU A 54 -5.31 -0.90 -9.78
C LEU A 54 -5.46 0.60 -10.10
N PRO A 55 -6.68 1.18 -9.97
CA PRO A 55 -6.93 2.59 -10.26
C PRO A 55 -6.13 3.58 -9.42
N ILE A 56 -5.60 3.14 -8.29
CA ILE A 56 -4.74 3.94 -7.40
C ILE A 56 -3.53 3.15 -6.93
N LEU A 57 -2.43 3.83 -6.64
CA LEU A 57 -1.15 3.24 -6.24
C LEU A 57 -1.04 2.91 -4.73
N SER A 58 -2.07 3.16 -3.92
CA SER A 58 -1.98 2.92 -2.48
C SER A 58 -1.62 1.47 -2.11
N PRO A 59 -2.07 0.42 -2.82
CA PRO A 59 -1.60 -0.94 -2.58
C PRO A 59 -0.10 -1.13 -2.87
N SER A 60 0.44 -0.50 -3.92
CA SER A 60 1.87 -0.54 -4.22
C SER A 60 2.70 0.08 -3.10
N PHE A 61 2.24 1.19 -2.52
CA PHE A 61 2.90 1.80 -1.35
C PHE A 61 2.89 0.88 -0.12
N GLN A 62 1.86 0.05 0.04
CA GLN A 62 1.83 -0.95 1.11
C GLN A 62 2.88 -2.05 0.91
N HIS A 63 3.17 -2.43 -0.35
CA HIS A 63 4.27 -3.35 -0.65
C HIS A 63 5.61 -2.77 -0.18
N LEU A 64 5.87 -1.49 -0.47
CA LEU A 64 7.11 -0.82 -0.08
C LEU A 64 7.32 -0.77 1.44
N GLN A 65 6.24 -0.78 2.23
CA GLN A 65 6.34 -0.81 3.69
C GLN A 65 6.89 -2.13 4.25
N LEU A 66 7.04 -3.17 3.41
CA LEU A 66 7.77 -4.37 3.81
C LEU A 66 9.27 -4.13 3.93
N LEU A 67 9.85 -3.22 3.12
CA LEU A 67 11.30 -2.95 3.13
C LEU A 67 11.83 -2.53 4.51
N PRO A 68 11.32 -1.47 5.16
CA PRO A 68 11.78 -1.11 6.49
C PRO A 68 11.53 -2.22 7.52
N ALA A 69 10.48 -3.04 7.36
CA ALA A 69 10.22 -4.14 8.26
C ALA A 69 11.23 -5.31 8.08
N ILE A 70 11.60 -5.64 6.84
CA ILE A 70 12.62 -6.65 6.54
C ILE A 70 13.99 -6.17 7.05
N ILE A 71 14.36 -4.91 6.74
CA ILE A 71 15.64 -4.35 7.20
C ILE A 71 15.70 -4.33 8.72
N TYR A 72 14.62 -3.94 9.40
CA TYR A 72 14.55 -3.95 10.86
C TYR A 72 14.72 -5.36 11.46
N ALA A 73 14.18 -6.37 10.81
CA ALA A 73 14.32 -7.76 11.27
C ALA A 73 15.77 -8.26 11.18
N VAL A 74 16.55 -7.78 10.19
CA VAL A 74 17.93 -8.23 9.91
C VAL A 74 18.98 -7.32 10.57
N ASP A 75 18.80 -5.99 10.48
CA ASP A 75 19.75 -4.97 10.95
C ASP A 75 18.99 -3.77 11.51
N VAL A 76 18.81 -3.78 12.82
CA VAL A 76 18.07 -2.73 13.55
C VAL A 76 18.74 -1.37 13.45
N ASP A 77 20.08 -1.33 13.43
CA ASP A 77 20.83 -0.08 13.38
C ASP A 77 20.70 0.57 12.00
N LEU A 78 20.82 -0.22 10.95
CA LEU A 78 20.56 0.27 9.59
C LEU A 78 19.11 0.73 9.43
N ALA A 79 18.14 -0.01 9.96
CA ALA A 79 16.73 0.39 9.91
C ALA A 79 16.47 1.73 10.59
N ARG A 80 17.11 1.99 11.74
CA ARG A 80 17.02 3.28 12.45
C ARG A 80 17.69 4.40 11.65
N HIS A 81 18.85 4.12 11.08
CA HIS A 81 19.59 5.07 10.24
C HIS A 81 18.76 5.49 8.99
N LEU A 82 18.05 4.56 8.38
CA LEU A 82 17.22 4.80 7.19
C LEU A 82 15.79 5.29 7.52
N ALA A 83 15.40 5.38 8.79
CA ALA A 83 14.05 5.74 9.19
C ALA A 83 13.55 7.10 8.63
N PRO A 84 14.39 8.15 8.44
CA PRO A 84 13.96 9.40 7.81
C PRO A 84 13.64 9.26 6.32
N ALA A 85 14.27 8.33 5.61
CA ALA A 85 14.04 8.08 4.20
C ALA A 85 12.78 7.20 4.02
N GLN A 86 11.71 7.78 3.46
CA GLN A 86 10.53 7.01 3.14
C GLN A 86 10.83 5.98 2.04
N PRO A 87 10.25 4.76 2.06
CA PRO A 87 10.58 3.67 1.14
C PRO A 87 10.11 3.91 -0.31
N LEU A 88 9.72 5.14 -0.65
CA LEU A 88 9.33 5.54 -2.01
C LEU A 88 10.49 5.44 -3.02
N PHE A 89 11.73 5.45 -2.56
CA PHE A 89 12.91 5.21 -3.39
C PHE A 89 12.87 3.87 -4.15
N ALA A 90 12.17 2.88 -3.62
CA ALA A 90 12.04 1.56 -4.23
C ALA A 90 10.86 1.45 -5.22
N LEU A 91 10.09 2.53 -5.43
CA LEU A 91 8.85 2.47 -6.21
C LEU A 91 9.10 2.08 -7.66
N SER A 92 10.06 2.73 -8.33
CA SER A 92 10.39 2.46 -9.73
C SER A 92 10.77 1.01 -9.94
N SER A 93 11.79 0.54 -9.22
CA SER A 93 12.29 -0.84 -9.32
C SER A 93 11.21 -1.87 -9.01
N THR A 94 10.38 -1.61 -8.01
CA THR A 94 9.28 -2.52 -7.64
C THR A 94 8.22 -2.60 -8.73
N LEU A 95 7.75 -1.46 -9.25
CA LEU A 95 6.73 -1.41 -10.29
C LEU A 95 7.18 -2.07 -11.59
N THR A 96 8.46 -1.88 -11.95
CA THR A 96 9.01 -2.38 -13.21
C THR A 96 9.66 -3.75 -13.11
N MET A 97 9.58 -4.40 -11.93
CA MET A 97 10.33 -5.63 -11.67
C MET A 97 11.84 -5.45 -11.99
N PHE A 98 12.40 -4.27 -11.64
CA PHE A 98 13.78 -3.81 -11.90
C PHE A 98 14.14 -3.60 -13.38
N ALA A 99 13.20 -3.79 -14.32
CA ALA A 99 13.47 -3.64 -15.76
C ALA A 99 13.85 -2.21 -16.18
N HIS A 100 13.48 -1.20 -15.38
CA HIS A 100 13.86 0.19 -15.61
C HIS A 100 15.31 0.49 -15.19
N ASP A 101 15.82 -0.27 -14.22
CA ASP A 101 17.10 0.04 -13.57
C ASP A 101 18.27 -0.83 -14.06
N ILE A 102 17.97 -1.98 -14.68
CA ILE A 102 18.97 -2.96 -15.15
C ILE A 102 18.98 -3.00 -16.67
N GLU A 103 20.05 -2.49 -17.27
CA GLU A 103 20.21 -2.45 -18.72
C GLU A 103 20.82 -3.74 -19.31
N ASP A 104 21.60 -4.48 -18.50
CA ASP A 104 22.23 -5.71 -18.97
C ASP A 104 21.22 -6.83 -19.20
N TYR A 105 21.18 -7.34 -20.42
CA TYR A 105 20.19 -8.35 -20.84
C TYR A 105 20.28 -9.65 -20.02
N GLN A 106 21.50 -10.13 -19.75
CA GLN A 106 21.67 -11.40 -19.03
C GLN A 106 21.21 -11.26 -17.58
N THR A 107 21.59 -10.17 -16.94
CA THR A 107 21.20 -9.85 -15.57
C THR A 107 19.68 -9.70 -15.44
N ILE A 108 19.03 -8.96 -16.33
CA ILE A 108 17.58 -8.76 -16.25
C ILE A 108 16.81 -10.05 -16.58
N ALA A 109 17.25 -10.85 -17.56
CA ALA A 109 16.63 -12.14 -17.86
C ALA A 109 16.72 -13.08 -16.66
N ARG A 110 17.93 -13.23 -16.06
CA ARG A 110 18.14 -14.04 -14.86
C ARG A 110 17.28 -13.56 -13.66
N LEU A 111 17.15 -12.25 -13.51
CA LEU A 111 16.31 -11.67 -12.46
C LEU A 111 14.81 -11.99 -12.67
N PHE A 112 14.34 -11.90 -13.91
CA PHE A 112 12.94 -12.26 -14.23
C PHE A 112 12.68 -13.73 -13.99
N ASP A 113 13.61 -14.64 -14.31
CA ASP A 113 13.50 -16.06 -13.98
C ASP A 113 13.31 -16.24 -12.47
N PHE A 114 14.12 -15.58 -11.64
CA PHE A 114 13.98 -15.62 -10.19
C PHE A 114 12.62 -15.08 -9.73
N LEU A 115 12.25 -13.86 -10.16
CA LEU A 115 11.02 -13.21 -9.72
C LEU A 115 9.76 -13.97 -10.15
N LEU A 116 9.77 -14.63 -11.31
CA LEU A 116 8.62 -15.39 -11.81
C LEU A 116 8.51 -16.79 -11.19
N ALA A 117 9.65 -17.40 -10.89
CA ALA A 117 9.69 -18.74 -10.28
C ALA A 117 9.32 -18.74 -8.80
N HIS A 118 9.41 -17.59 -8.12
CA HIS A 118 9.23 -17.50 -6.67
C HIS A 118 7.97 -16.71 -6.29
N GLU A 119 7.63 -16.73 -5.00
CA GLU A 119 6.55 -15.92 -4.43
C GLU A 119 6.77 -14.42 -4.68
N ALA A 120 5.69 -13.68 -4.93
CA ALA A 120 5.79 -12.26 -5.28
C ALA A 120 6.47 -11.41 -4.19
N SER A 121 6.38 -11.80 -2.93
CA SER A 121 7.00 -11.10 -1.80
C SER A 121 8.53 -11.14 -1.84
N LEU A 122 9.14 -12.14 -2.50
CA LEU A 122 10.60 -12.23 -2.63
C LEU A 122 11.23 -11.05 -3.39
N SER A 123 10.47 -10.33 -4.21
CA SER A 123 10.94 -9.07 -4.83
C SER A 123 11.32 -8.03 -3.77
N MET A 124 10.59 -7.94 -2.65
CA MET A 124 10.90 -7.02 -1.55
C MET A 124 12.12 -7.47 -0.75
N TYR A 125 12.29 -8.78 -0.56
CA TYR A 125 13.49 -9.33 0.10
C TYR A 125 14.73 -9.13 -0.76
N LEU A 126 14.62 -9.25 -2.07
CA LEU A 126 15.72 -8.93 -2.98
C LEU A 126 16.12 -7.45 -2.87
N PHE A 127 15.16 -6.54 -2.87
CA PHE A 127 15.47 -5.12 -2.70
C PHE A 127 16.10 -4.85 -1.32
N ALA A 128 15.60 -5.49 -0.26
CA ALA A 128 16.21 -5.39 1.05
C ALA A 128 17.64 -5.95 1.08
N ALA A 129 17.92 -7.06 0.38
CA ALA A 129 19.28 -7.60 0.24
C ALA A 129 20.23 -6.63 -0.45
N ILE A 130 19.76 -5.90 -1.48
CA ILE A 130 20.52 -4.84 -2.14
C ILE A 130 20.85 -3.71 -1.15
N ILE A 131 19.89 -3.27 -0.33
CA ILE A 131 20.11 -2.25 0.69
C ILE A 131 21.12 -2.73 1.75
N LEU A 132 20.94 -3.94 2.27
CA LEU A 132 21.84 -4.53 3.28
C LEU A 132 23.28 -4.67 2.77
N ALA A 133 23.46 -5.03 1.50
CA ALA A 133 24.78 -5.10 0.88
C ALA A 133 25.51 -3.74 0.82
N ARG A 134 24.75 -2.64 0.82
CA ARG A 134 25.27 -1.25 0.79
C ARG A 134 25.42 -0.64 2.19
N ARG A 135 25.33 -1.44 3.24
CA ARG A 135 25.35 -0.96 4.63
C ARG A 135 26.46 0.08 4.90
N LYS A 136 27.68 -0.19 4.48
CA LYS A 136 28.83 0.72 4.73
C LYS A 136 28.63 2.07 4.05
N GLU A 137 28.26 2.05 2.77
CA GLU A 137 28.01 3.25 1.97
C GLU A 137 26.88 4.10 2.58
N LEU A 138 25.80 3.46 3.04
CA LEU A 138 24.66 4.16 3.60
C LEU A 138 24.97 4.82 4.94
N PHE A 139 25.84 4.25 5.75
CA PHE A 139 26.31 4.87 7.01
C PHE A 139 27.30 6.03 6.81
N GLU A 140 27.81 6.25 5.60
CA GLU A 140 28.61 7.44 5.27
C GLU A 140 27.73 8.69 5.04
N ILE A 141 26.43 8.52 4.90
CA ILE A 141 25.45 9.60 4.73
C ILE A 141 24.79 9.85 6.09
N GLU A 142 24.74 11.13 6.51
CA GLU A 142 24.10 11.49 7.76
C GLU A 142 22.59 11.16 7.75
N PRO A 143 22.00 10.63 8.84
CA PRO A 143 20.59 10.26 8.89
C PRO A 143 19.63 11.43 8.62
N GLU A 144 20.06 12.66 8.95
CA GLU A 144 19.31 13.89 8.75
C GLU A 144 19.23 14.29 7.28
N ASP A 145 20.16 13.81 6.43
CA ASP A 145 20.11 14.02 4.97
C ASP A 145 19.25 12.99 4.28
N ALA A 146 17.94 13.06 4.57
CA ALA A 146 16.94 12.15 4.02
C ALA A 146 16.88 12.18 2.47
N ASP A 147 17.20 13.33 1.87
CA ASP A 147 17.18 13.52 0.41
C ASP A 147 18.35 12.77 -0.24
N MET A 148 19.54 12.84 0.34
CA MET A 148 20.70 12.10 -0.13
C MET A 148 20.52 10.58 0.06
N LEU A 149 19.98 10.15 1.20
CA LEU A 149 19.61 8.76 1.43
C LEU A 149 18.61 8.28 0.38
N HIS A 150 17.55 9.06 0.14
CA HIS A 150 16.56 8.74 -0.88
C HIS A 150 17.18 8.62 -2.28
N TYR A 151 18.00 9.61 -2.66
CA TYR A 151 18.70 9.61 -3.95
C TYR A 151 19.62 8.38 -4.11
N THR A 152 20.40 8.07 -3.09
CA THR A 152 21.32 6.93 -3.09
C THR A 152 20.59 5.60 -3.16
N LEU A 153 19.49 5.46 -2.41
CA LEU A 153 18.65 4.25 -2.38
C LEU A 153 17.83 4.06 -3.65
N SER A 154 17.48 5.15 -4.35
CA SER A 154 16.72 5.06 -5.62
C SER A 154 17.56 4.58 -6.80
N LYS A 155 18.88 4.49 -6.64
CA LYS A 155 19.80 4.00 -7.68
C LYS A 155 20.36 2.65 -7.28
N LEU A 156 20.23 1.67 -8.19
CA LEU A 156 20.92 0.40 -8.02
C LEU A 156 22.44 0.54 -8.19
N PRO A 157 23.24 -0.26 -7.49
CA PRO A 157 24.68 -0.34 -7.74
C PRO A 157 24.97 -0.72 -9.18
N LYS A 158 26.01 -0.13 -9.76
CA LYS A 158 26.41 -0.43 -11.14
C LYS A 158 26.89 -1.87 -11.35
N VAL A 159 27.44 -2.46 -10.30
CA VAL A 159 27.89 -3.87 -10.29
C VAL A 159 27.01 -4.59 -9.26
N LEU A 160 26.22 -5.53 -9.74
CA LEU A 160 25.33 -6.37 -8.92
C LEU A 160 25.83 -7.82 -9.01
N ASP A 161 26.25 -8.37 -7.88
CA ASP A 161 26.37 -9.83 -7.76
C ASP A 161 24.95 -10.39 -7.51
N LEU A 162 24.21 -10.57 -8.63
CA LEU A 162 22.81 -10.94 -8.58
C LEU A 162 22.58 -12.28 -7.89
N ASP A 163 23.43 -13.28 -8.11
CA ASP A 163 23.25 -14.60 -7.52
C ASP A 163 23.50 -14.58 -6.00
N ALA A 164 24.51 -13.84 -5.54
CA ALA A 164 24.70 -13.61 -4.09
C ALA A 164 23.54 -12.87 -3.45
N LEU A 165 22.99 -11.85 -4.12
CA LEU A 165 21.81 -11.10 -3.64
C LEU A 165 20.55 -11.96 -3.62
N ILE A 166 20.33 -12.80 -4.62
CA ILE A 166 19.24 -13.79 -4.65
C ILE A 166 19.37 -14.77 -3.48
N ALA A 167 20.56 -15.33 -3.27
CA ALA A 167 20.81 -16.24 -2.16
C ALA A 167 20.53 -15.57 -0.81
N LYS A 168 20.98 -14.30 -0.64
CA LYS A 168 20.69 -13.53 0.57
C LYS A 168 19.20 -13.22 0.74
N ALA A 169 18.50 -12.90 -0.34
CA ALA A 169 17.06 -12.65 -0.31
C ALA A 169 16.28 -13.90 0.13
N VAL A 170 16.64 -15.06 -0.42
CA VAL A 170 16.00 -16.35 -0.07
C VAL A 170 16.29 -16.72 1.38
N SER A 171 17.54 -16.66 1.85
CA SER A 171 17.87 -16.96 3.25
C SER A 171 17.15 -16.02 4.21
N THR A 172 17.10 -14.72 3.89
CA THR A 172 16.38 -13.74 4.72
C THR A 172 14.88 -14.01 4.75
N PHE A 173 14.30 -14.44 3.64
CA PHE A 173 12.89 -14.80 3.56
C PHE A 173 12.56 -16.05 4.42
N GLU A 174 13.47 -17.03 4.45
CA GLU A 174 13.32 -18.25 5.27
C GLU A 174 13.47 -17.95 6.76
N GLU A 175 14.46 -17.12 7.13
CA GLU A 175 14.72 -16.71 8.52
C GLU A 175 13.64 -15.77 9.07
N HIS A 176 13.12 -14.87 8.23
CA HIS A 176 12.15 -13.84 8.58
C HIS A 176 10.99 -13.84 7.57
N PRO A 177 10.10 -14.86 7.61
CA PRO A 177 8.97 -14.93 6.67
C PRO A 177 8.04 -13.73 6.83
N PRO A 178 7.28 -13.34 5.80
CA PRO A 178 6.47 -12.12 5.78
C PRO A 178 5.52 -11.98 6.99
N GLU A 179 5.00 -13.09 7.49
CA GLU A 179 4.08 -13.15 8.63
C GLU A 179 4.73 -12.76 9.96
N SER A 180 6.05 -12.98 10.09
CA SER A 180 6.84 -12.68 11.28
C SER A 180 7.39 -11.25 11.30
N LEU A 181 7.25 -10.51 10.20
CA LEU A 181 7.82 -9.17 10.08
C LEU A 181 7.22 -8.18 11.08
N PRO A 182 8.06 -7.32 11.70
CA PRO A 182 7.63 -6.31 12.64
C PRO A 182 6.79 -5.21 11.96
N LEU A 183 6.38 -4.20 12.75
CA LEU A 183 5.67 -3.00 12.31
C LEU A 183 4.28 -3.28 11.68
N GLN A 184 3.76 -4.48 11.85
CA GLN A 184 2.51 -4.93 11.23
C GLN A 184 2.47 -4.74 9.70
N ALA A 185 3.64 -4.74 9.05
CA ALA A 185 3.77 -4.46 7.63
C ALA A 185 2.98 -5.45 6.78
N TRP A 186 3.08 -6.75 7.10
CA TRP A 186 2.34 -7.80 6.41
C TRP A 186 0.84 -7.74 6.63
N THR A 187 0.37 -7.41 7.83
CA THR A 187 -1.06 -7.38 8.14
C THR A 187 -1.80 -6.28 7.38
N ARG A 188 -1.13 -5.17 7.07
CA ARG A 188 -1.69 -4.03 6.32
C ARG A 188 -1.92 -4.35 4.84
N ILE A 189 -1.22 -5.34 4.28
CA ILE A 189 -1.41 -5.75 2.89
C ILE A 189 -2.76 -6.42 2.73
N SER A 190 -3.47 -6.09 1.66
CA SER A 190 -4.74 -6.70 1.32
C SER A 190 -4.63 -8.23 1.23
N ARG A 191 -5.62 -8.95 1.74
CA ARG A 191 -5.71 -10.41 1.56
C ARG A 191 -5.85 -10.84 0.10
N TYR A 192 -6.24 -9.92 -0.78
CA TYR A 192 -6.41 -10.14 -2.22
C TYR A 192 -5.15 -9.79 -3.02
N SER A 193 -4.15 -9.15 -2.38
CA SER A 193 -2.88 -8.79 -3.00
C SER A 193 -2.15 -10.01 -3.54
N VAL A 194 -1.42 -9.81 -4.63
CA VAL A 194 -0.54 -10.82 -5.22
C VAL A 194 0.47 -11.33 -4.20
N LEU A 195 0.97 -10.49 -3.29
CA LEU A 195 1.92 -10.89 -2.25
C LEU A 195 1.37 -11.97 -1.33
N LYS A 196 0.08 -11.88 -0.95
CA LYS A 196 -0.56 -12.88 -0.07
C LYS A 196 -1.10 -14.07 -0.82
N THR A 197 -1.62 -13.85 -2.02
CA THR A 197 -2.29 -14.91 -2.76
C THR A 197 -1.35 -15.83 -3.52
N THR A 198 -0.10 -15.41 -3.74
CA THR A 198 0.99 -16.28 -4.23
C THR A 198 1.75 -16.99 -3.10
N ARG A 199 1.48 -16.63 -1.84
CA ARG A 199 2.12 -17.22 -0.66
C ARG A 199 1.78 -18.70 -0.57
N SER A 200 2.79 -19.57 -0.44
CA SER A 200 2.63 -20.99 -0.21
C SER A 200 2.92 -21.33 1.25
N SER A 201 2.04 -22.11 1.86
CA SER A 201 2.26 -22.65 3.20
C SER A 201 3.08 -23.94 3.21
N ASN A 202 3.23 -24.58 2.05
CA ASN A 202 3.79 -25.95 1.97
C ASN A 202 5.27 -25.96 1.60
N ILE A 203 5.70 -25.03 0.73
CA ILE A 203 7.08 -24.94 0.25
C ILE A 203 7.50 -23.49 0.26
N SER A 204 8.56 -23.16 1.01
CA SER A 204 9.09 -21.82 1.12
C SER A 204 9.56 -21.31 -0.25
N GLY A 205 9.14 -20.12 -0.60
CA GLY A 205 9.54 -19.43 -1.83
C GLY A 205 8.86 -19.87 -3.12
N VAL A 206 8.19 -21.03 -3.15
CA VAL A 206 7.47 -21.49 -4.36
C VAL A 206 6.05 -20.90 -4.38
N PRO A 207 5.65 -20.22 -5.47
CA PRO A 207 4.35 -19.57 -5.51
C PRO A 207 3.19 -20.57 -5.60
N THR A 208 2.09 -20.22 -4.94
CA THR A 208 0.82 -20.92 -5.15
C THR A 208 0.32 -20.64 -6.57
N ILE A 209 0.00 -21.71 -7.31
CA ILE A 209 -0.54 -21.61 -8.67
C ILE A 209 -1.99 -21.14 -8.59
N GLN A 210 -2.32 -20.08 -9.33
CA GLN A 210 -3.67 -19.54 -9.46
C GLN A 210 -4.17 -19.70 -10.89
N SER A 211 -5.46 -19.98 -11.05
CA SER A 211 -6.10 -19.87 -12.35
C SER A 211 -6.25 -18.41 -12.76
N LEU A 212 -6.37 -18.16 -14.07
CA LEU A 212 -6.63 -16.81 -14.60
C LEU A 212 -7.94 -16.23 -14.04
N GLU A 213 -8.98 -17.07 -13.93
CA GLU A 213 -10.28 -16.69 -13.37
C GLU A 213 -10.18 -16.28 -11.90
N ASP A 214 -9.39 -17.01 -11.10
CA ASP A 214 -9.09 -16.63 -9.71
C ASP A 214 -8.39 -15.28 -9.64
N GLY A 215 -7.39 -15.07 -10.50
CA GLY A 215 -6.67 -13.80 -10.59
C GLY A 215 -7.60 -12.62 -10.89
N ILE A 216 -8.50 -12.77 -11.86
CA ILE A 216 -9.51 -11.76 -12.22
C ILE A 216 -10.43 -11.48 -11.02
N ARG A 217 -10.94 -12.51 -10.36
CA ARG A 217 -11.82 -12.39 -9.21
C ARG A 217 -11.14 -11.68 -8.04
N LEU A 218 -9.88 -12.04 -7.76
CA LEU A 218 -9.06 -11.41 -6.73
C LEU A 218 -8.82 -9.92 -7.03
N PHE A 219 -8.50 -9.58 -8.27
CA PHE A 219 -8.36 -8.19 -8.71
C PHE A 219 -9.65 -7.39 -8.46
N GLN A 220 -10.81 -7.91 -8.85
CA GLN A 220 -12.10 -7.24 -8.67
C GLN A 220 -12.42 -7.02 -7.19
N HIS A 221 -12.12 -7.99 -6.33
CA HIS A 221 -12.30 -7.84 -4.89
C HIS A 221 -11.36 -6.77 -4.30
N GLN A 222 -10.12 -6.76 -4.74
CA GLN A 222 -9.13 -5.77 -4.30
C GLN A 222 -9.50 -4.36 -4.78
N ALA A 223 -9.93 -4.20 -6.03
CA ALA A 223 -10.40 -2.93 -6.58
C ALA A 223 -11.58 -2.35 -5.78
N LYS A 224 -12.58 -3.19 -5.46
CA LYS A 224 -13.70 -2.78 -4.60
C LYS A 224 -13.27 -2.42 -3.17
N GLN A 225 -12.29 -3.12 -2.62
CA GLN A 225 -11.75 -2.79 -1.30
C GLN A 225 -11.07 -1.42 -1.31
N VAL A 226 -10.25 -1.17 -2.33
CA VAL A 226 -9.52 0.08 -2.53
C VAL A 226 -10.49 1.25 -2.70
N GLU A 227 -11.52 1.09 -3.53
CA GLU A 227 -12.57 2.10 -3.74
C GLU A 227 -13.28 2.46 -2.42
N ARG A 228 -13.68 1.45 -1.64
CA ARG A 228 -14.31 1.66 -0.32
C ARG A 228 -13.41 2.44 0.63
N HIS A 229 -12.13 2.09 0.69
CA HIS A 229 -11.16 2.80 1.54
C HIS A 229 -10.98 4.25 1.10
N GLU A 230 -10.96 4.52 -0.20
CA GLU A 230 -10.83 5.87 -0.74
C GLU A 230 -12.08 6.72 -0.44
N ILE A 231 -13.27 6.16 -0.58
CA ILE A 231 -14.52 6.82 -0.19
C ILE A 231 -14.50 7.15 1.30
N GLN A 232 -14.12 6.19 2.15
CA GLN A 232 -14.03 6.41 3.60
C GLN A 232 -13.01 7.49 3.96
N ARG A 233 -11.86 7.50 3.27
CA ARG A 233 -10.83 8.53 3.45
C ARG A 233 -11.35 9.90 3.07
N ARG A 234 -12.02 10.04 1.92
CA ARG A 234 -12.63 11.31 1.47
C ARG A 234 -13.69 11.80 2.46
N LEU A 235 -14.55 10.90 2.95
CA LEU A 235 -15.55 11.22 3.96
C LEU A 235 -14.91 11.71 5.27
N ARG A 236 -13.88 11.02 5.77
CA ARG A 236 -13.15 11.45 6.98
C ARG A 236 -12.53 12.83 6.82
N LEU A 237 -11.88 13.10 5.67
CA LEU A 237 -11.29 14.40 5.37
C LEU A 237 -12.36 15.49 5.28
N SER A 238 -13.51 15.21 4.66
CA SER A 238 -14.65 16.13 4.59
C SER A 238 -15.21 16.42 5.98
N LEU A 239 -15.46 15.39 6.80
CA LEU A 239 -15.94 15.56 8.17
C LEU A 239 -14.93 16.37 9.02
N TRP A 240 -13.63 16.10 8.86
CA TRP A 240 -12.60 16.85 9.57
C TRP A 240 -12.56 18.32 9.15
N LYS A 241 -12.72 18.62 7.85
CA LYS A 241 -12.77 19.98 7.30
C LYS A 241 -13.96 20.78 7.84
N TYR A 242 -15.13 20.11 8.00
CA TYR A 242 -16.36 20.76 8.45
C TYR A 242 -16.62 20.62 9.95
N ARG A 243 -15.75 19.97 10.73
CA ARG A 243 -15.96 19.77 12.16
C ARG A 243 -16.13 21.06 12.96
N ARG A 244 -15.43 22.14 12.62
CA ARG A 244 -15.54 23.45 13.31
C ARG A 244 -16.90 24.12 13.06
N PRO A 245 -17.36 24.29 11.82
CA PRO A 245 -18.69 24.84 11.58
C PRO A 245 -19.82 23.93 12.13
N ILE A 246 -19.69 22.62 12.03
CA ILE A 246 -20.68 21.66 12.57
C ILE A 246 -20.73 21.75 14.10
N SER A 247 -19.60 21.89 14.80
CA SER A 247 -19.56 22.07 16.25
C SER A 247 -20.18 23.41 16.67
N GLY A 248 -19.99 24.48 15.91
CA GLY A 248 -20.60 25.78 16.12
C GLY A 248 -22.13 25.75 15.97
N VAL A 249 -22.62 25.13 14.90
CA VAL A 249 -24.07 24.93 14.68
C VAL A 249 -24.68 24.03 15.74
N GLY A 250 -24.01 22.93 16.08
CA GLY A 250 -24.47 22.03 17.15
C GLY A 250 -24.55 22.71 18.50
N LEU A 251 -23.58 23.56 18.85
CA LEU A 251 -23.59 24.36 20.07
C LEU A 251 -24.74 25.37 20.07
N ALA A 252 -24.96 26.08 18.95
CA ALA A 252 -26.06 27.03 18.82
C ALA A 252 -27.44 26.36 18.96
N VAL A 253 -27.62 25.19 18.36
CA VAL A 253 -28.85 24.40 18.49
C VAL A 253 -29.03 23.93 19.94
N ALA A 254 -27.96 23.44 20.59
CA ALA A 254 -28.02 23.01 22.01
C ALA A 254 -28.37 24.17 22.93
N ILE A 255 -27.79 25.36 22.74
CA ILE A 255 -28.10 26.59 23.48
C ILE A 255 -29.59 26.99 23.24
N GLY A 256 -30.04 26.92 21.98
CA GLY A 256 -31.44 27.23 21.62
C GLY A 256 -32.42 26.28 22.33
N ILE A 257 -32.15 24.97 22.32
CA ILE A 257 -32.98 23.98 23.04
C ILE A 257 -32.96 24.23 24.55
N LEU A 258 -31.78 24.50 25.12
CA LEU A 258 -31.65 24.78 26.56
C LEU A 258 -32.42 26.05 26.94
N SER A 259 -32.36 27.12 26.14
CA SER A 259 -33.09 28.36 26.34
C SER A 259 -34.61 28.12 26.33
N ILE A 260 -35.12 27.29 25.40
CA ILE A 260 -36.56 26.94 25.34
C ILE A 260 -36.98 26.12 26.59
N LEU A 261 -36.13 25.19 27.05
CA LEU A 261 -36.40 24.40 28.23
C LEU A 261 -36.41 25.25 29.50
N VAL A 262 -35.48 26.21 29.65
CA VAL A 262 -35.44 27.14 30.78
C VAL A 262 -36.69 28.03 30.77
N GLN A 263 -37.06 28.67 29.64
CA GLN A 263 -38.26 29.47 29.51
C GLN A 263 -39.55 28.68 29.82
N ARG A 264 -39.57 27.41 29.40
CA ARG A 264 -40.72 26.53 29.69
C ARG A 264 -40.81 26.19 31.17
N ASN A 265 -39.67 26.05 31.84
CA ASN A 265 -39.63 25.78 33.29
C ASN A 265 -39.99 27.04 34.09
N GLU A 266 -39.55 28.24 33.70
CA GLU A 266 -39.96 29.51 34.37
C GLU A 266 -41.45 29.79 34.21
N ARG A 267 -42.07 29.50 33.06
CA ARG A 267 -43.52 29.59 32.89
C ARG A 267 -44.27 28.57 33.77
N GLY A 268 -43.68 27.40 34.00
CA GLY A 268 -44.24 26.41 34.94
C GLY A 268 -44.19 26.89 36.39
N VAL A 269 -43.07 27.48 36.79
CA VAL A 269 -42.89 28.01 38.15
C VAL A 269 -43.73 29.27 38.40
N SER A 270 -43.88 30.17 37.43
CA SER A 270 -44.73 31.36 37.54
C SER A 270 -46.22 30.98 37.63
N THR A 271 -46.65 29.95 36.89
CA THR A 271 -48.05 29.46 36.95
C THR A 271 -48.36 28.80 38.28
N PHE A 272 -47.38 28.11 38.90
CA PHE A 272 -47.55 27.54 40.24
C PHE A 272 -47.58 28.60 41.34
N LEU A 273 -46.77 29.66 41.23
CA LEU A 273 -46.75 30.77 42.20
C LEU A 273 -48.03 31.61 42.12
N THR A 274 -48.56 31.85 40.94
CA THR A 274 -49.85 32.61 40.79
C THR A 274 -51.06 31.77 41.22
N ALA A 275 -51.04 30.46 40.95
CA ALA A 275 -52.12 29.57 41.43
C ALA A 275 -52.04 29.31 42.95
N GLY A 276 -50.84 29.31 43.54
CA GLY A 276 -50.66 29.15 44.99
C GLY A 276 -51.07 30.38 45.83
N LEU A 277 -50.83 31.59 45.28
CA LEU A 277 -51.19 32.85 45.98
C LEU A 277 -52.68 33.20 45.89
N SER A 278 -53.40 32.83 44.84
CA SER A 278 -54.88 33.05 44.78
C SER A 278 -55.71 32.13 45.70
N GLY A 279 -55.08 30.98 46.14
CA GLY A 279 -55.75 30.09 47.09
C GLY A 279 -55.63 30.50 48.58
N LEU A 280 -54.74 31.43 48.91
CA LEU A 280 -54.47 31.85 50.29
C LEU A 280 -55.25 33.11 50.72
N PHE A 281 -55.80 33.88 49.78
CA PHE A 281 -56.52 35.12 50.07
C PHE A 281 -58.08 34.95 49.97
N GLY A 282 -58.56 33.73 49.73
CA GLY A 282 -60.02 33.46 49.55
C GLY A 282 -60.76 32.98 50.78
N LYS A 283 -60.21 33.12 51.98
CA LYS A 283 -60.93 32.70 53.25
C LYS A 283 -60.76 33.74 54.33
N TRP A 284 -61.28 34.93 54.10
CA TRP A 284 -61.68 35.86 55.19
C TRP A 284 -62.61 36.92 54.59
N SER A 285 -63.87 36.57 54.53
CA SER A 285 -65.05 37.50 54.52
C SER A 285 -66.20 36.72 54.98
#